data_ad5777db405cd5b721bd263541f222ef
#
_entry.id   ad5777db405cd5b721bd263541f222ef
#
_cell.length_a   1.000
_cell.length_b   1.000
_cell.length_c   1.000
_cell.angle_alpha   90.00
_cell.angle_beta   90.00
_cell.angle_gamma   90.00
#
_symmetry.space_group_name_H-M   'P 1'
#
loop_
_entity.id
_entity.type
_entity.pdbx_description
1 polymer ?
#
loop_
_entity_poly.entity_id
_entity_poly.type
_entity_poly.pdbx_seq_one_letter_code
_entity_poly.pdbx_strand_id
1 'polypeptide(L)'
;MTFLQLTLTYLATIPVFLAIDALWLATMAPKFYQEHIGHLLGDVRFGPAAVFYLIYIVGIVVFAVAPAIRAEHWLLALGLGALFGFIAYATYDLTNQATMKDWPVIVTLVDLAWGAILTGSVATVSYFIASKWIV
;
A
#
# COMPACT_ATOMS: atom_id res chain seq x y z
N MET A 1 2.87 -20.91 -6.44
CA MET A 1 3.90 -20.11 -7.15
C MET A 1 5.29 -20.60 -6.75
N THR A 2 6.17 -20.74 -7.72
CA THR A 2 7.59 -21.02 -7.47
C THR A 2 8.29 -19.80 -6.89
N PHE A 3 9.49 -19.98 -6.34
CA PHE A 3 10.30 -18.85 -5.87
C PHE A 3 10.59 -17.83 -6.99
N LEU A 4 10.87 -18.33 -8.20
CA LEU A 4 11.09 -17.45 -9.36
C LEU A 4 9.81 -16.64 -9.71
N GLN A 5 8.66 -17.29 -9.71
CA GLN A 5 7.38 -16.61 -9.98
C GLN A 5 7.07 -15.56 -8.92
N LEU A 6 7.33 -15.84 -7.65
CA LEU A 6 7.17 -14.87 -6.56
C LEU A 6 8.10 -13.67 -6.75
N THR A 7 9.36 -13.93 -7.10
CA THR A 7 10.35 -12.86 -7.35
C THR A 7 9.95 -11.99 -8.53
N LEU A 8 9.54 -12.59 -9.64
CA LEU A 8 9.08 -11.85 -10.82
C LEU A 8 7.83 -11.02 -10.52
N THR A 9 6.89 -11.59 -9.77
CA THR A 9 5.68 -10.87 -9.33
C THR A 9 6.04 -9.70 -8.44
N TYR A 10 6.96 -9.90 -7.49
CA TYR A 10 7.47 -8.83 -6.64
C TYR A 10 8.07 -7.69 -7.45
N LEU A 11 8.97 -8.00 -8.38
CA LEU A 11 9.60 -7.00 -9.24
C LEU A 11 8.60 -6.26 -10.13
N ALA A 12 7.58 -6.97 -10.63
CA ALA A 12 6.52 -6.36 -11.42
C ALA A 12 5.59 -5.47 -10.57
N THR A 13 5.42 -5.79 -9.30
CA THR A 13 4.56 -5.03 -8.38
C THR A 13 5.19 -3.70 -7.98
N ILE A 14 6.52 -3.59 -7.93
CA ILE A 14 7.21 -2.35 -7.57
C ILE A 14 6.75 -1.15 -8.41
N PRO A 15 6.83 -1.17 -9.76
CA PRO A 15 6.39 -0.02 -10.56
C PRO A 15 4.88 0.23 -10.46
N VAL A 16 4.07 -0.81 -10.29
CA VAL A 16 2.62 -0.66 -10.08
C VAL A 16 2.34 0.13 -8.80
N PHE A 17 2.97 -0.27 -7.71
CA PHE A 17 2.84 0.42 -6.42
C PHE A 17 3.31 1.87 -6.52
N LEU A 18 4.48 2.10 -7.06
CA LEU A 18 5.05 3.45 -7.17
C LEU A 18 4.20 4.36 -8.05
N ALA A 19 3.64 3.85 -9.14
CA ALA A 19 2.78 4.64 -10.03
C ALA A 19 1.49 5.08 -9.32
N ILE A 20 0.82 4.18 -8.61
CA ILE A 20 -0.44 4.48 -7.92
C ILE A 20 -0.18 5.39 -6.72
N ASP A 21 0.86 5.11 -5.93
CA ASP A 21 1.19 5.94 -4.76
C ASP A 21 1.71 7.32 -5.16
N ALA A 22 2.46 7.43 -6.27
CA ALA A 22 2.90 8.72 -6.80
C ALA A 22 1.73 9.63 -7.16
N LEU A 23 0.63 9.08 -7.65
CA LEU A 23 -0.58 9.83 -7.94
C LEU A 23 -1.16 10.48 -6.67
N TRP A 24 -1.20 9.74 -5.57
CA TRP A 24 -1.61 10.24 -4.27
C TRP A 24 -0.65 11.31 -3.73
N LEU A 25 0.65 11.02 -3.76
CA LEU A 25 1.69 11.93 -3.27
C LEU A 25 1.72 13.24 -4.05
N ALA A 26 1.45 13.21 -5.36
CA ALA A 26 1.44 14.39 -6.20
C ALA A 26 0.17 15.24 -6.06
N THR A 27 -0.98 14.63 -5.78
CA THR A 27 -2.29 15.30 -5.80
C THR A 27 -2.80 15.65 -4.41
N MET A 28 -2.79 14.70 -3.48
CA MET A 28 -3.40 14.85 -2.16
C MET A 28 -2.41 15.25 -1.07
N ALA A 29 -1.21 14.65 -1.07
CA ALA A 29 -0.26 14.84 0.02
C ALA A 29 0.18 16.29 0.22
N PRO A 30 0.51 17.09 -0.83
CA PRO A 30 1.00 18.44 -0.63
C PRO A 30 0.01 19.39 0.03
N LYS A 31 -1.29 19.21 -0.23
CA LYS A 31 -2.35 20.05 0.35
C LYS A 31 -2.89 19.47 1.64
N PHE A 32 -3.35 18.23 1.58
CA PHE A 32 -4.11 17.62 2.67
C PHE A 32 -3.26 17.47 3.92
N TYR A 33 -2.06 16.88 3.80
CA TYR A 33 -1.20 16.67 4.97
C TYR A 33 -0.61 17.97 5.51
N GLN A 34 -0.22 18.90 4.63
CA GLN A 34 0.28 20.21 5.09
C GLN A 34 -0.79 21.01 5.84
N GLU A 35 -2.02 20.95 5.40
CA GLU A 35 -3.13 21.65 6.05
C GLU A 35 -3.45 21.10 7.43
N HIS A 36 -3.43 19.75 7.58
CA HIS A 36 -3.87 19.09 8.81
C HIS A 36 -2.75 18.78 9.79
N ILE A 37 -1.59 18.36 9.31
CA ILE A 37 -0.46 17.92 10.14
C ILE A 37 0.88 18.57 9.73
N GLY A 38 0.85 19.69 9.00
CA GLY A 38 2.06 20.34 8.49
C GLY A 38 3.07 20.67 9.59
N HIS A 39 2.61 21.05 10.77
CA HIS A 39 3.45 21.32 11.93
C HIS A 39 4.18 20.10 12.50
N LEU A 40 3.75 18.90 12.13
CA LEU A 40 4.39 17.64 12.53
C LEU A 40 5.35 17.10 11.47
N LEU A 41 5.33 17.67 10.25
CA LEU A 41 6.10 17.18 9.13
C LEU A 41 7.47 17.87 9.08
N GLY A 42 8.48 17.07 8.79
CA GLY A 42 9.84 17.54 8.45
C GLY A 42 10.20 17.18 7.02
N ASP A 43 11.49 17.27 6.70
CA ASP A 43 11.98 16.85 5.40
C ASP A 43 11.84 15.34 5.20
N VAL A 44 11.50 14.95 3.97
CA VAL A 44 11.34 13.52 3.64
C VAL A 44 12.69 12.81 3.70
N ARG A 45 12.74 11.72 4.45
CA ARG A 45 13.91 10.84 4.52
C ARG A 45 13.67 9.65 3.60
N PHE A 46 14.29 9.66 2.43
CA PHE A 46 14.04 8.64 1.40
C PHE A 46 14.58 7.24 1.78
N GLY A 47 15.59 7.14 2.65
CA GLY A 47 16.11 5.85 3.11
C GLY A 47 15.05 5.00 3.80
N PRO A 48 14.48 5.45 4.92
CA PRO A 48 13.40 4.72 5.60
C PRO A 48 12.16 4.50 4.71
N ALA A 49 11.80 5.47 3.87
CA ALA A 49 10.67 5.33 2.96
C ALA A 49 10.89 4.21 1.94
N ALA A 50 12.08 4.14 1.34
CA ALA A 50 12.42 3.08 0.39
C ALA A 50 12.43 1.70 1.06
N VAL A 51 13.00 1.59 2.26
CA VAL A 51 13.00 0.33 3.02
C VAL A 51 11.57 -0.12 3.32
N PHE A 52 10.72 0.79 3.76
CA PHE A 52 9.30 0.47 4.01
C PHE A 52 8.61 -0.03 2.73
N TYR A 53 8.75 0.66 1.62
CA TYR A 53 8.11 0.27 0.36
C TYR A 53 8.55 -1.13 -0.09
N LEU A 54 9.85 -1.42 -0.01
CA LEU A 54 10.37 -2.74 -0.40
C LEU A 54 9.80 -3.85 0.48
N ILE A 55 9.70 -3.63 1.78
CA ILE A 55 9.11 -4.60 2.73
C ILE A 55 7.60 -4.72 2.51
N TYR A 56 6.92 -3.60 2.33
CA TYR A 56 5.47 -3.59 2.17
C TYR A 56 5.01 -4.34 0.92
N ILE A 57 5.75 -4.19 -0.17
CA ILE A 57 5.47 -4.90 -1.43
C ILE A 57 5.65 -6.41 -1.27
N VAL A 58 6.60 -6.86 -0.46
CA VAL A 58 6.68 -8.29 -0.07
C VAL A 58 5.38 -8.75 0.57
N GLY A 59 4.86 -7.97 1.51
CA GLY A 59 3.58 -8.25 2.17
C GLY A 59 2.42 -8.33 1.18
N ILE A 60 2.34 -7.40 0.23
CA ILE A 60 1.29 -7.40 -0.80
C ILE A 60 1.34 -8.70 -1.62
N VAL A 61 2.51 -9.10 -2.07
CA VAL A 61 2.68 -10.32 -2.86
C VAL A 61 2.32 -11.56 -2.04
N VAL A 62 2.83 -11.66 -0.83
CA VAL A 62 2.65 -12.85 0.02
C VAL A 62 1.21 -12.98 0.54
N PHE A 63 0.62 -11.88 0.99
CA PHE A 63 -0.68 -11.92 1.68
C PHE A 63 -1.88 -11.67 0.79
N ALA A 64 -1.71 -11.08 -0.37
CA ALA A 64 -2.82 -10.77 -1.27
C ALA A 64 -2.68 -11.43 -2.64
N VAL A 65 -1.57 -11.24 -3.34
CA VAL A 65 -1.44 -11.70 -4.73
C VAL A 65 -1.28 -13.23 -4.81
N ALA A 66 -0.36 -13.80 -4.06
CA ALA A 66 -0.10 -15.25 -4.11
C ALA A 66 -1.32 -16.09 -3.69
N PRO A 67 -2.05 -15.75 -2.61
CA PRO A 67 -3.30 -16.47 -2.30
C PRO A 67 -4.34 -16.39 -3.41
N ALA A 68 -4.48 -15.20 -4.03
CA ALA A 68 -5.43 -15.00 -5.12
C ALA A 68 -5.05 -15.79 -6.38
N ILE A 69 -3.76 -15.87 -6.69
CA ILE A 69 -3.26 -16.69 -7.81
C ILE A 69 -3.57 -18.17 -7.56
N ARG A 70 -3.38 -18.67 -6.34
CA ARG A 70 -3.71 -20.07 -5.99
C ARG A 70 -5.20 -20.36 -6.12
N ALA A 71 -6.03 -19.37 -5.78
CA ALA A 71 -7.49 -19.50 -5.86
C ALA A 71 -8.04 -19.18 -7.26
N GLU A 72 -7.20 -18.70 -8.17
CA GLU A 72 -7.58 -18.26 -9.52
C GLU A 72 -8.72 -17.24 -9.49
N HIS A 73 -8.66 -16.31 -8.52
CA HIS A 73 -9.77 -15.38 -8.27
C HIS A 73 -9.27 -13.97 -7.97
N TRP A 74 -9.45 -13.06 -8.94
CA TRP A 74 -8.95 -11.69 -8.81
C TRP A 74 -9.62 -10.87 -7.71
N LEU A 75 -10.91 -11.15 -7.40
CA LEU A 75 -11.60 -10.48 -6.29
C LEU A 75 -10.98 -10.80 -4.94
N LEU A 76 -10.32 -11.95 -4.82
CA LEU A 76 -9.56 -12.27 -3.63
C LEU A 76 -8.33 -11.38 -3.48
N ALA A 77 -7.65 -11.06 -4.59
CA ALA A 77 -6.54 -10.10 -4.58
C ALA A 77 -7.02 -8.72 -4.12
N LEU A 78 -8.15 -8.25 -4.65
CA LEU A 78 -8.74 -6.98 -4.25
C LEU A 78 -9.12 -6.98 -2.76
N GLY A 79 -9.83 -8.00 -2.30
CA GLY A 79 -10.29 -8.07 -0.90
C GLY A 79 -9.15 -8.20 0.10
N LEU A 80 -8.21 -9.10 -0.14
CA LEU A 80 -7.05 -9.29 0.74
C LEU A 80 -6.11 -8.08 0.69
N GLY A 81 -5.92 -7.49 -0.48
CA GLY A 81 -5.14 -6.27 -0.63
C GLY A 81 -5.76 -5.09 0.11
N ALA A 82 -7.07 -4.89 -0.05
CA ALA A 82 -7.79 -3.84 0.66
C ALA A 82 -7.72 -4.02 2.19
N LEU A 83 -7.91 -5.23 2.67
CA LEU A 83 -7.81 -5.55 4.10
C LEU A 83 -6.39 -5.33 4.62
N PHE A 84 -5.38 -5.78 3.91
CA PHE A 84 -3.97 -5.60 4.29
C PHE A 84 -3.61 -4.12 4.34
N GLY A 85 -4.01 -3.34 3.34
CA GLY A 85 -3.78 -1.90 3.31
C GLY A 85 -4.51 -1.15 4.41
N PHE A 86 -5.76 -1.51 4.67
CA PHE A 86 -6.53 -0.95 5.77
C PHE A 86 -5.83 -1.19 7.13
N ILE A 87 -5.42 -2.42 7.39
CA ILE A 87 -4.75 -2.78 8.65
C ILE A 87 -3.39 -2.07 8.78
N ALA A 88 -2.60 -2.03 7.71
CA ALA A 88 -1.30 -1.38 7.73
C ALA A 88 -1.41 0.12 8.04
N TYR A 89 -2.34 0.80 7.39
CA TYR A 89 -2.57 2.23 7.62
C TYR A 89 -3.23 2.48 8.98
N ALA A 90 -4.14 1.61 9.42
CA ALA A 90 -4.70 1.68 10.77
C ALA A 90 -3.62 1.56 11.85
N THR A 91 -2.64 0.69 11.64
CA THR A 91 -1.52 0.51 12.57
C THR A 91 -0.74 1.80 12.78
N TYR A 92 -0.50 2.56 11.72
CA TYR A 92 0.18 3.85 11.78
C TYR A 92 -0.74 4.95 12.31
N ASP A 93 -1.88 5.16 11.68
CA ASP A 93 -2.75 6.31 11.95
C ASP A 93 -3.45 6.23 13.30
N LEU A 94 -3.99 5.06 13.67
CA LEU A 94 -4.68 4.91 14.94
C LEU A 94 -3.71 4.96 16.14
N THR A 95 -2.51 4.42 15.98
CA THR A 95 -1.49 4.54 17.03
C THR A 95 -0.98 5.96 17.17
N ASN A 96 -0.81 6.69 16.07
CA ASN A 96 -0.48 8.11 16.10
C ASN A 96 -1.60 8.92 16.75
N GLN A 97 -2.85 8.65 16.40
CA GLN A 97 -4.01 9.32 17.00
C GLN A 97 -4.09 9.05 18.51
N ALA A 98 -3.73 7.85 18.93
CA ALA A 98 -3.74 7.47 20.35
C ALA A 98 -2.64 8.14 21.17
N THR A 99 -1.48 8.46 20.56
CA THR A 99 -0.28 8.87 21.30
C THR A 99 0.20 10.28 20.99
N MET A 100 -0.20 10.88 19.88
CA MET A 100 0.23 12.21 19.44
C MET A 100 -0.85 13.24 19.73
N LYS A 101 -0.45 14.42 20.22
CA LYS A 101 -1.38 15.49 20.65
C LYS A 101 -2.26 16.02 19.52
N ASP A 102 -1.67 16.30 18.36
CA ASP A 102 -2.34 17.08 17.31
C ASP A 102 -2.65 16.21 16.08
N TRP A 103 -2.96 14.94 16.28
CA TRP A 103 -3.29 14.03 15.18
C TRP A 103 -4.78 14.10 14.88
N PRO A 104 -5.21 14.71 13.74
CA PRO A 104 -6.62 14.86 13.42
C PRO A 104 -7.29 13.54 13.03
N VAL A 105 -8.52 13.33 13.47
CA VAL A 105 -9.32 12.15 13.08
C VAL A 105 -9.51 12.06 11.57
N ILE A 106 -9.66 13.20 10.88
CA ILE A 106 -9.83 13.23 9.43
C ILE A 106 -8.64 12.62 8.68
N VAL A 107 -7.42 12.83 9.17
CA VAL A 107 -6.22 12.21 8.59
C VAL A 107 -6.29 10.70 8.71
N THR A 108 -6.66 10.19 9.89
CA THR A 108 -6.85 8.75 10.10
C THR A 108 -7.88 8.16 9.12
N LEU A 109 -9.06 8.78 9.02
CA LEU A 109 -10.12 8.27 8.15
C LEU A 109 -9.71 8.26 6.67
N VAL A 110 -9.08 9.33 6.20
CA VAL A 110 -8.61 9.43 4.81
C VAL A 110 -7.49 8.42 4.53
N ASP A 111 -6.54 8.28 5.45
CA ASP A 111 -5.42 7.36 5.28
C ASP A 111 -5.88 5.89 5.29
N LEU A 112 -6.83 5.52 6.15
CA LEU A 112 -7.39 4.17 6.16
C LEU A 112 -8.09 3.84 4.84
N ALA A 113 -8.89 4.77 4.33
CA ALA A 113 -9.55 4.62 3.04
C ALA A 113 -8.53 4.51 1.90
N TRP A 114 -7.52 5.38 1.89
CA TRP A 114 -6.45 5.33 0.88
C TRP A 114 -5.64 4.04 0.96
N GLY A 115 -5.28 3.59 2.15
CA GLY A 115 -4.55 2.34 2.33
C GLY A 115 -5.28 1.14 1.73
N ALA A 116 -6.60 1.07 1.93
CA ALA A 116 -7.43 0.03 1.33
C ALA A 116 -7.48 0.15 -0.19
N ILE A 117 -7.68 1.35 -0.72
CA ILE A 117 -7.75 1.62 -2.17
C ILE A 117 -6.41 1.35 -2.84
N LEU A 118 -5.32 1.90 -2.31
CA LEU A 118 -3.97 1.71 -2.84
C LEU A 118 -3.63 0.23 -2.92
N THR A 119 -3.68 -0.45 -1.79
CA THR A 119 -3.20 -1.83 -1.69
C THR A 119 -4.11 -2.81 -2.42
N GLY A 120 -5.42 -2.60 -2.35
CA GLY A 120 -6.39 -3.38 -3.13
C GLY A 120 -6.16 -3.23 -4.64
N SER A 121 -5.93 -2.01 -5.11
CA SER A 121 -5.65 -1.72 -6.52
C SER A 121 -4.31 -2.33 -6.97
N VAL A 122 -3.25 -2.15 -6.19
CA VAL A 122 -1.93 -2.72 -6.48
C VAL A 122 -2.01 -4.25 -6.55
N ALA A 123 -2.63 -4.90 -5.57
CA ALA A 123 -2.78 -6.35 -5.54
C ALA A 123 -3.57 -6.87 -6.75
N THR A 124 -4.63 -6.17 -7.13
CA THR A 124 -5.47 -6.54 -8.28
C THR A 124 -4.69 -6.45 -9.60
N VAL A 125 -4.01 -5.33 -9.84
CA VAL A 125 -3.20 -5.15 -11.06
C VAL A 125 -2.08 -6.18 -11.09
N SER A 126 -1.40 -6.39 -9.97
CA SER A 126 -0.33 -7.40 -9.88
C SER A 126 -0.83 -8.81 -10.10
N TYR A 127 -2.04 -9.14 -9.63
CA TYR A 127 -2.69 -10.41 -9.92
C TYR A 127 -2.83 -10.63 -11.44
N PHE A 128 -3.34 -9.64 -12.17
CA PHE A 128 -3.53 -9.77 -13.61
C PHE A 128 -2.19 -9.86 -14.36
N ILE A 129 -1.19 -9.13 -13.93
CA ILE A 129 0.16 -9.24 -14.50
C ILE A 129 0.71 -10.64 -14.26
N ALA A 130 0.64 -11.14 -13.03
CA ALA A 130 1.17 -12.45 -12.68
C ALA A 130 0.44 -13.57 -13.41
N SER A 131 -0.90 -13.54 -13.41
CA SER A 131 -1.71 -14.59 -14.04
C SER A 131 -1.56 -14.65 -15.56
N LYS A 132 -1.23 -13.52 -16.20
CA LYS A 132 -1.11 -13.45 -17.66
C LYS A 132 0.30 -13.73 -18.18
N TRP A 133 1.34 -13.30 -17.45
CA TRP A 133 2.71 -13.33 -17.97
C TRP A 133 3.72 -14.09 -17.11
N ILE A 134 3.37 -14.47 -15.88
CA ILE A 134 4.32 -15.09 -14.95
C ILE A 134 3.93 -16.53 -14.58
N VAL A 135 2.66 -16.73 -14.28
CA VAL A 135 2.08 -18.03 -13.93
C VAL A 135 1.26 -18.59 -15.09
#